data_0175780b17fd0646c7669dd428d19549
#
_entry.id   0175780b17fd0646c7669dd428d19549
#
_cell.length_a   1.000
_cell.length_b   1.000
_cell.length_c   1.000
_cell.angle_alpha   90.00
_cell.angle_beta   90.00
_cell.angle_gamma   90.00
#
_symmetry.space_group_name_H-M   'P 1'
#
loop_
_entity.id
_entity.type
_entity.pdbx_description
1 polymer ?
#
loop_
_entity_poly.entity_id
_entity_poly.type
_entity_poly.pdbx_seq_one_letter_code
_entity_poly.pdbx_strand_id
1 'polypeptide(L)'
;GPKPVKVMQEAFSFVKDKAGKTLSVGTFFSMAQEFGLAESVDRCIVNKVLLKMEQDHITCPVSINLTMDSIDSASFHKWLESRIEQSVISAELLTFSVSAYAATKNLKAFTNFSRFVKSLGAKSLIKRYSADIIAVDELRHLHLDYIRLARDLTQNIRGNASKPDFLEIMHEVSRLLDIKVLAEAVTADEDFNTVKQAGIYGISR
;
A
#
# COMPACT_ATOMS: atom_id res chain seq x y z
N GLY A 1 11.80 -26.08 -6.48
CA GLY A 1 11.66 -25.13 -5.35
C GLY A 1 10.22 -25.07 -4.88
N PRO A 2 9.93 -24.55 -3.69
CA PRO A 2 8.55 -24.41 -3.21
C PRO A 2 7.75 -23.51 -4.17
N LYS A 3 6.47 -23.82 -4.33
CA LYS A 3 5.58 -23.01 -5.18
C LYS A 3 5.49 -21.58 -4.61
N PRO A 4 5.50 -20.52 -5.45
CA PRO A 4 5.35 -19.16 -4.97
C PRO A 4 3.98 -19.02 -4.28
N VAL A 5 4.00 -18.41 -3.10
CA VAL A 5 2.79 -18.10 -2.33
C VAL A 5 2.39 -16.66 -2.63
N LYS A 6 1.11 -16.43 -2.90
CA LYS A 6 0.58 -15.07 -3.11
C LYS A 6 0.56 -14.34 -1.78
N VAL A 7 1.38 -13.30 -1.66
CA VAL A 7 1.50 -12.47 -0.44
C VAL A 7 0.32 -11.51 -0.32
N MET A 8 -0.02 -10.82 -1.42
CA MET A 8 -1.03 -9.76 -1.47
C MET A 8 -1.47 -9.51 -2.90
N GLN A 9 -2.70 -9.04 -3.06
CA GLN A 9 -3.20 -8.43 -4.31
C GLN A 9 -3.36 -6.92 -4.09
N GLU A 10 -3.27 -6.14 -5.15
CA GLU A 10 -3.62 -4.71 -5.12
C GLU A 10 -4.92 -4.48 -5.89
N ALA A 11 -5.84 -3.74 -5.28
CA ALA A 11 -7.05 -3.30 -5.95
C ALA A 11 -6.75 -2.06 -6.80
N PHE A 12 -6.89 -2.19 -8.10
CA PHE A 12 -6.77 -1.07 -9.05
C PHE A 12 -8.13 -0.54 -9.44
N SER A 13 -8.28 0.78 -9.43
CA SER A 13 -9.49 1.45 -9.88
C SER A 13 -9.37 1.83 -11.35
N PHE A 14 -10.41 1.53 -12.12
CA PHE A 14 -10.57 2.00 -13.48
C PHE A 14 -11.76 2.95 -13.51
N VAL A 15 -11.54 4.18 -13.95
CA VAL A 15 -12.57 5.20 -14.05
C VAL A 15 -12.95 5.38 -15.51
N LYS A 16 -14.26 5.38 -15.78
CA LYS A 16 -14.81 5.63 -17.12
C LYS A 16 -15.77 6.82 -17.05
N ASP A 17 -15.78 7.62 -18.10
CA ASP A 17 -16.78 8.66 -18.28
C ASP A 17 -18.15 8.06 -18.70
N LYS A 18 -19.15 8.92 -18.84
CA LYS A 18 -20.50 8.51 -19.28
C LYS A 18 -20.53 7.88 -20.67
N ALA A 19 -19.53 8.16 -21.51
CA ALA A 19 -19.37 7.58 -22.84
C ALA A 19 -18.59 6.24 -22.81
N GLY A 20 -18.14 5.77 -21.65
CA GLY A 20 -17.38 4.54 -21.47
C GLY A 20 -15.88 4.69 -21.74
N LYS A 21 -15.38 5.89 -21.99
CA LYS A 21 -13.95 6.17 -22.19
C LYS A 21 -13.21 6.12 -20.87
N THR A 22 -12.08 5.39 -20.82
CA THR A 22 -11.21 5.32 -19.64
C THR A 22 -10.56 6.67 -19.38
N LEU A 23 -10.69 7.15 -18.14
CA LEU A 23 -10.04 8.36 -17.66
C LEU A 23 -8.72 8.03 -16.96
N SER A 24 -7.78 8.97 -16.98
CA SER A 24 -6.59 8.89 -16.14
C SER A 24 -7.00 8.89 -14.65
N VAL A 25 -6.60 7.86 -13.92
CA VAL A 25 -6.90 7.73 -12.49
C VAL A 25 -6.35 8.90 -11.69
N GLY A 26 -5.11 9.33 -11.99
CA GLY A 26 -4.49 10.50 -11.35
C GLY A 26 -5.29 11.79 -11.57
N THR A 27 -5.71 12.06 -12.80
CA THR A 27 -6.54 13.22 -13.12
C THR A 27 -7.87 13.17 -12.39
N PHE A 28 -8.52 12.01 -12.37
CA PHE A 28 -9.79 11.81 -11.67
C PHE A 28 -9.67 12.10 -10.18
N PHE A 29 -8.65 11.55 -9.50
CA PHE A 29 -8.44 11.79 -8.08
C PHE A 29 -8.06 13.24 -7.77
N SER A 30 -7.28 13.91 -8.62
CA SER A 30 -6.99 15.34 -8.48
C SER A 30 -8.26 16.19 -8.53
N MET A 31 -9.15 15.88 -9.47
CA MET A 31 -10.47 16.55 -9.56
C MET A 31 -11.34 16.22 -8.34
N ALA A 32 -11.38 14.97 -7.91
CA ALA A 32 -12.15 14.58 -6.73
C ALA A 32 -11.68 15.34 -5.47
N GLN A 33 -10.38 15.54 -5.31
CA GLN A 33 -9.82 16.34 -4.22
C GLN A 33 -10.21 17.81 -4.34
N GLU A 34 -10.09 18.41 -5.53
CA GLU A 34 -10.46 19.80 -5.79
C GLU A 34 -11.93 20.09 -5.44
N PHE A 35 -12.82 19.15 -5.71
CA PHE A 35 -14.25 19.27 -5.41
C PHE A 35 -14.65 18.72 -4.03
N GLY A 36 -13.71 18.33 -3.18
CA GLY A 36 -13.99 17.76 -1.85
C GLY A 36 -14.70 16.41 -1.86
N LEU A 37 -14.53 15.63 -2.95
CA LEU A 37 -15.17 14.33 -3.15
C LEU A 37 -14.25 13.13 -2.90
N ALA A 38 -12.98 13.35 -2.55
CA ALA A 38 -11.99 12.29 -2.41
C ALA A 38 -12.40 11.22 -1.39
N GLU A 39 -12.90 11.62 -0.22
CA GLU A 39 -13.41 10.68 0.80
C GLU A 39 -14.58 9.85 0.28
N SER A 40 -15.52 10.46 -0.45
CA SER A 40 -16.66 9.74 -1.03
C SER A 40 -16.23 8.72 -2.08
N VAL A 41 -15.20 9.04 -2.86
CA VAL A 41 -14.59 8.12 -3.82
C VAL A 41 -13.93 6.95 -3.10
N ASP A 42 -13.13 7.21 -2.06
CA ASP A 42 -12.48 6.16 -1.28
C ASP A 42 -13.50 5.22 -0.62
N ARG A 43 -14.59 5.75 -0.06
CA ARG A 43 -15.71 4.93 0.47
C ARG A 43 -16.31 4.03 -0.61
N CYS A 44 -16.52 4.55 -1.80
CA CYS A 44 -17.03 3.77 -2.94
C CYS A 44 -16.05 2.64 -3.32
N ILE A 45 -14.76 2.91 -3.36
CA ILE A 45 -13.73 1.93 -3.68
C ILE A 45 -13.68 0.82 -2.62
N VAL A 46 -13.63 1.17 -1.34
CA VAL A 46 -13.65 0.19 -0.24
C VAL A 46 -14.87 -0.72 -0.34
N ASN A 47 -16.07 -0.15 -0.54
CA ASN A 47 -17.29 -0.94 -0.71
C ASN A 47 -17.23 -1.91 -1.89
N LYS A 48 -16.73 -1.45 -3.04
CA LYS A 48 -16.59 -2.31 -4.23
C LYS A 48 -15.56 -3.42 -4.03
N VAL A 49 -14.46 -3.12 -3.34
CA VAL A 49 -13.43 -4.13 -3.05
C VAL A 49 -13.99 -5.20 -2.11
N LEU A 50 -14.65 -4.82 -1.02
CA LEU A 50 -15.27 -5.77 -0.09
C LEU A 50 -16.30 -6.65 -0.79
N LEU A 51 -17.18 -6.07 -1.60
CA LEU A 51 -18.19 -6.82 -2.37
C LEU A 51 -17.52 -7.80 -3.34
N LYS A 52 -16.46 -7.37 -4.04
CA LYS A 52 -15.74 -8.24 -4.96
C LYS A 52 -15.00 -9.36 -4.25
N MET A 53 -14.38 -9.07 -3.11
CA MET A 53 -13.72 -10.11 -2.28
C MET A 53 -14.71 -11.18 -1.83
N GLU A 54 -15.92 -10.78 -1.46
CA GLU A 54 -17.00 -11.69 -1.08
C GLU A 54 -17.46 -12.52 -2.28
N GLN A 55 -17.81 -11.88 -3.40
CA GLN A 55 -18.30 -12.54 -4.61
C GLN A 55 -17.29 -13.53 -5.21
N ASP A 56 -16.03 -13.17 -5.24
CA ASP A 56 -14.96 -13.98 -5.83
C ASP A 56 -14.30 -14.94 -4.80
N HIS A 57 -14.80 -14.98 -3.56
CA HIS A 57 -14.25 -15.80 -2.47
C HIS A 57 -12.74 -15.59 -2.28
N ILE A 58 -12.29 -14.34 -2.29
CA ILE A 58 -10.87 -13.99 -2.16
C ILE A 58 -10.41 -14.23 -0.73
N THR A 59 -9.41 -15.10 -0.57
CA THR A 59 -8.82 -15.50 0.72
C THR A 59 -7.41 -14.95 0.96
N CYS A 60 -6.84 -14.23 -0.01
CA CYS A 60 -5.53 -13.59 0.16
C CYS A 60 -5.71 -12.10 0.52
N PRO A 61 -4.72 -11.50 1.22
CA PRO A 61 -4.74 -10.08 1.53
C PRO A 61 -4.92 -9.20 0.29
N VAL A 62 -5.70 -8.12 0.43
CA VAL A 62 -5.93 -7.13 -0.62
C VAL A 62 -5.52 -5.75 -0.13
N SER A 63 -4.69 -5.05 -0.89
CA SER A 63 -4.30 -3.67 -0.65
C SER A 63 -5.24 -2.70 -1.36
N ILE A 64 -5.75 -1.72 -0.61
CA ILE A 64 -6.68 -0.68 -1.06
C ILE A 64 -5.99 0.67 -0.91
N ASN A 65 -5.87 1.41 -2.02
CA ASN A 65 -5.29 2.75 -1.99
C ASN A 65 -6.29 3.76 -1.46
N LEU A 66 -5.84 4.61 -0.53
CA LEU A 66 -6.63 5.72 0.02
C LEU A 66 -5.95 7.06 -0.23
N THR A 67 -6.74 8.12 -0.23
CA THR A 67 -6.25 9.50 -0.22
C THR A 67 -5.94 9.96 1.21
N MET A 68 -5.07 10.98 1.35
CA MET A 68 -4.82 11.59 2.66
C MET A 68 -6.05 12.30 3.21
N ASP A 69 -6.98 12.73 2.36
CA ASP A 69 -8.27 13.30 2.78
C ASP A 69 -9.06 12.30 3.64
N SER A 70 -9.11 11.04 3.23
CA SER A 70 -9.74 9.96 4.01
C SER A 70 -8.93 9.57 5.24
N ILE A 71 -7.61 9.49 5.11
CA ILE A 71 -6.70 9.10 6.20
C ILE A 71 -6.76 10.11 7.36
N ASP A 72 -6.95 11.40 7.09
CA ASP A 72 -7.05 12.46 8.11
C ASP A 72 -8.50 12.73 8.56
N SER A 73 -9.49 11.98 8.05
CA SER A 73 -10.91 12.21 8.32
C SER A 73 -11.45 11.32 9.44
N ALA A 74 -11.86 11.94 10.55
CA ALA A 74 -12.55 11.24 11.63
C ALA A 74 -13.89 10.62 11.17
N SER A 75 -14.58 11.26 10.23
CA SER A 75 -15.81 10.75 9.60
C SER A 75 -15.53 9.47 8.82
N PHE A 76 -14.43 9.44 8.06
CA PHE A 76 -14.01 8.25 7.33
C PHE A 76 -13.65 7.11 8.28
N HIS A 77 -12.90 7.38 9.36
CA HIS A 77 -12.52 6.37 10.34
C HIS A 77 -13.75 5.69 10.95
N LYS A 78 -14.71 6.49 11.43
CA LYS A 78 -15.95 5.98 12.01
C LYS A 78 -16.77 5.15 11.00
N TRP A 79 -16.84 5.60 9.76
CA TRP A 79 -17.50 4.88 8.70
C TRP A 79 -16.78 3.56 8.39
N LEU A 80 -15.44 3.57 8.28
CA LEU A 80 -14.63 2.41 7.97
C LEU A 80 -14.76 1.31 9.03
N GLU A 81 -14.71 1.69 10.32
CA GLU A 81 -14.93 0.80 11.45
C GLU A 81 -16.27 0.06 11.31
N SER A 82 -17.37 0.81 11.18
CA SER A 82 -18.70 0.23 11.00
C SER A 82 -18.78 -0.65 9.75
N ARG A 83 -18.12 -0.24 8.66
CA ARG A 83 -18.15 -0.99 7.40
C ARG A 83 -17.39 -2.32 7.48
N ILE A 84 -16.27 -2.36 8.19
CA ILE A 84 -15.50 -3.58 8.43
C ILE A 84 -16.29 -4.51 9.36
N GLU A 85 -16.87 -4.00 10.44
CA GLU A 85 -17.67 -4.79 11.38
C GLU A 85 -18.88 -5.46 10.72
N GLN A 86 -19.49 -4.81 9.74
CA GLN A 86 -20.63 -5.34 8.99
C GLN A 86 -20.22 -6.28 7.84
N SER A 87 -18.93 -6.39 7.54
CA SER A 87 -18.43 -7.20 6.44
C SER A 87 -18.25 -8.66 6.86
N VAL A 88 -18.49 -9.57 5.94
CA VAL A 88 -18.11 -10.99 6.08
C VAL A 88 -16.63 -11.23 5.81
N ILE A 89 -15.93 -10.23 5.26
CA ILE A 89 -14.50 -10.30 4.98
C ILE A 89 -13.73 -10.00 6.27
N SER A 90 -12.81 -10.89 6.65
CA SER A 90 -11.93 -10.67 7.80
C SER A 90 -11.07 -9.42 7.59
N ALA A 91 -11.00 -8.57 8.61
CA ALA A 91 -10.15 -7.37 8.61
C ALA A 91 -8.68 -7.69 8.33
N GLU A 92 -8.19 -8.87 8.71
CA GLU A 92 -6.81 -9.34 8.47
C GLU A 92 -6.46 -9.42 6.98
N LEU A 93 -7.46 -9.55 6.11
CA LEU A 93 -7.29 -9.56 4.65
C LEU A 93 -7.25 -8.16 4.05
N LEU A 94 -7.45 -7.11 4.84
CA LEU A 94 -7.48 -5.73 4.37
C LEU A 94 -6.17 -5.02 4.70
N THR A 95 -5.58 -4.39 3.68
CA THR A 95 -4.40 -3.52 3.84
C THR A 95 -4.71 -2.18 3.21
N PHE A 96 -4.62 -1.11 3.98
CA PHE A 96 -4.85 0.25 3.48
C PHE A 96 -3.52 0.91 3.16
N SER A 97 -3.41 1.48 1.97
CA SER A 97 -2.15 2.00 1.46
C SER A 97 -2.23 3.45 1.01
N VAL A 98 -1.11 4.14 1.14
CA VAL A 98 -0.88 5.48 0.63
C VAL A 98 0.55 5.57 0.08
N SER A 99 0.80 6.48 -0.87
CA SER A 99 2.18 6.71 -1.32
C SER A 99 3.00 7.44 -0.24
N ALA A 100 4.31 7.16 -0.19
CA ALA A 100 5.22 7.84 0.73
C ALA A 100 5.14 9.36 0.60
N TYR A 101 5.11 9.88 -0.64
CA TYR A 101 4.97 11.31 -0.90
C TYR A 101 3.67 11.89 -0.32
N ALA A 102 2.53 11.22 -0.51
CA ALA A 102 1.27 11.70 0.05
C ALA A 102 1.27 11.67 1.59
N ALA A 103 1.84 10.63 2.19
CA ALA A 103 1.95 10.51 3.64
C ALA A 103 2.78 11.64 4.28
N THR A 104 3.79 12.18 3.58
CA THR A 104 4.62 13.30 4.08
C THR A 104 3.83 14.58 4.30
N LYS A 105 2.67 14.73 3.67
CA LYS A 105 1.80 15.91 3.87
C LYS A 105 1.26 15.99 5.30
N ASN A 106 1.03 14.85 5.94
CA ASN A 106 0.62 14.76 7.34
C ASN A 106 0.98 13.38 7.93
N LEU A 107 2.26 13.18 8.28
CA LEU A 107 2.74 11.92 8.88
C LEU A 107 2.03 11.59 10.19
N LYS A 108 1.64 12.59 10.98
CA LYS A 108 0.90 12.37 12.22
C LYS A 108 -0.48 11.76 11.95
N ALA A 109 -1.22 12.28 10.97
CA ALA A 109 -2.50 11.72 10.56
C ALA A 109 -2.34 10.28 10.06
N PHE A 110 -1.32 10.03 9.22
CA PHE A 110 -1.03 8.68 8.75
C PHE A 110 -0.69 7.72 9.90
N THR A 111 0.14 8.14 10.86
CA THR A 111 0.49 7.34 12.05
C THR A 111 -0.75 6.99 12.89
N ASN A 112 -1.63 7.96 13.12
CA ASN A 112 -2.88 7.74 13.83
C ASN A 112 -3.78 6.75 13.07
N PHE A 113 -3.88 6.89 11.76
CA PHE A 113 -4.63 5.96 10.91
C PHE A 113 -4.05 4.55 10.95
N SER A 114 -2.71 4.37 10.89
CA SER A 114 -2.07 3.07 11.00
C SER A 114 -2.42 2.36 12.31
N ARG A 115 -2.39 3.09 13.43
CA ARG A 115 -2.81 2.55 14.73
C ARG A 115 -4.30 2.19 14.75
N PHE A 116 -5.13 3.04 14.16
CA PHE A 116 -6.57 2.84 14.07
C PHE A 116 -6.89 1.56 13.27
N VAL A 117 -6.38 1.39 12.07
CA VAL A 117 -6.67 0.19 11.27
C VAL A 117 -6.11 -1.07 11.91
N LYS A 118 -4.98 -0.98 12.59
CA LYS A 118 -4.42 -2.09 13.38
C LYS A 118 -5.36 -2.50 14.52
N SER A 119 -6.00 -1.56 15.19
CA SER A 119 -7.00 -1.87 16.24
C SER A 119 -8.22 -2.59 15.70
N LEU A 120 -8.55 -2.43 14.42
CA LEU A 120 -9.61 -3.16 13.72
C LEU A 120 -9.16 -4.55 13.20
N GLY A 121 -7.89 -4.90 13.34
CA GLY A 121 -7.30 -6.12 12.78
C GLY A 121 -6.82 -5.99 11.33
N ALA A 122 -6.99 -4.82 10.70
CA ALA A 122 -6.48 -4.52 9.37
C ALA A 122 -5.02 -4.07 9.40
N LYS A 123 -4.44 -3.82 8.25
CA LYS A 123 -3.02 -3.50 8.09
C LYS A 123 -2.81 -2.20 7.33
N SER A 124 -1.65 -1.58 7.51
CA SER A 124 -1.24 -0.38 6.81
C SER A 124 0.00 -0.61 5.95
N LEU A 125 0.08 0.11 4.84
CA LEU A 125 1.17 0.04 3.87
C LEU A 125 1.52 1.42 3.35
N ILE A 126 2.82 1.74 3.31
CA ILE A 126 3.36 2.83 2.50
C ILE A 126 3.92 2.25 1.20
N LYS A 127 3.48 2.79 0.06
CA LYS A 127 3.97 2.42 -1.27
C LYS A 127 4.88 3.50 -1.86
N ARG A 128 5.70 3.11 -2.85
CA ARG A 128 6.70 3.98 -3.50
C ARG A 128 7.66 4.61 -2.49
N TYR A 129 8.07 3.80 -1.53
CA TYR A 129 8.98 4.25 -0.48
C TYR A 129 10.40 4.41 -1.01
N SER A 130 11.02 5.53 -0.65
CA SER A 130 12.46 5.76 -0.72
C SER A 130 12.91 6.57 0.50
N ALA A 131 14.19 6.45 0.87
CA ALA A 131 14.75 7.18 2.01
C ALA A 131 14.82 8.70 1.79
N ASP A 132 14.76 9.15 0.54
CA ASP A 132 14.72 10.57 0.18
C ASP A 132 13.36 11.20 0.49
N ILE A 133 12.28 10.41 0.56
CA ILE A 133 10.93 10.89 0.83
C ILE A 133 10.63 10.81 2.33
N ILE A 134 10.87 9.65 2.94
CA ILE A 134 10.72 9.44 4.39
C ILE A 134 12.02 8.81 4.88
N ALA A 135 12.70 9.47 5.79
CA ALA A 135 13.94 8.97 6.36
C ALA A 135 13.73 7.60 7.05
N VAL A 136 14.75 6.73 6.98
CA VAL A 136 14.64 5.37 7.52
C VAL A 136 14.35 5.34 9.01
N ASP A 137 14.90 6.28 9.79
CA ASP A 137 14.67 6.39 11.24
C ASP A 137 13.25 6.81 11.62
N GLU A 138 12.53 7.49 10.71
CA GLU A 138 11.12 7.84 10.90
C GLU A 138 10.19 6.61 10.83
N LEU A 139 10.59 5.53 10.16
CA LEU A 139 9.76 4.35 9.96
C LEU A 139 9.31 3.72 11.28
N ARG A 140 10.13 3.77 12.32
CA ARG A 140 9.81 3.25 13.66
C ARG A 140 8.60 3.94 14.31
N HIS A 141 8.28 5.16 13.89
CA HIS A 141 7.20 5.97 14.46
C HIS A 141 5.86 5.78 13.71
N LEU A 142 5.87 5.17 12.51
CA LEU A 142 4.71 5.10 11.64
C LEU A 142 3.78 3.91 11.90
N HIS A 143 4.22 2.93 12.69
CA HIS A 143 3.44 1.72 13.02
C HIS A 143 2.95 0.93 11.80
N LEU A 144 3.79 0.85 10.77
CA LEU A 144 3.53 0.16 9.51
C LEU A 144 3.56 -1.36 9.65
N ASP A 145 2.72 -2.04 8.85
CA ASP A 145 2.83 -3.48 8.63
C ASP A 145 3.63 -3.80 7.37
N TYR A 146 3.53 -2.94 6.34
CA TYR A 146 4.19 -3.13 5.06
C TYR A 146 4.83 -1.84 4.54
N ILE A 147 5.95 -2.02 3.83
CA ILE A 147 6.58 -1.00 2.99
C ILE A 147 6.75 -1.60 1.60
N ARG A 148 6.31 -0.90 0.55
CA ARG A 148 6.60 -1.24 -0.83
C ARG A 148 7.60 -0.23 -1.39
N LEU A 149 8.75 -0.72 -1.82
CA LEU A 149 9.84 0.09 -2.33
C LEU A 149 9.46 0.78 -3.65
N ALA A 150 10.03 1.95 -3.89
CA ALA A 150 9.93 2.63 -5.18
C ALA A 150 10.58 1.77 -6.27
N ARG A 151 10.01 1.77 -7.49
CA ARG A 151 10.43 0.88 -8.58
C ARG A 151 11.86 1.06 -9.01
N ASP A 152 12.36 2.29 -9.01
CA ASP A 152 13.74 2.61 -9.36
C ASP A 152 14.78 1.98 -8.41
N LEU A 153 14.39 1.64 -7.17
CA LEU A 153 15.24 0.96 -6.20
C LEU A 153 15.38 -0.55 -6.46
N THR A 154 14.46 -1.13 -7.20
CA THR A 154 14.36 -2.57 -7.46
C THR A 154 14.58 -2.95 -8.92
N GLN A 155 14.99 -2.00 -9.75
CA GLN A 155 15.31 -2.17 -11.17
C GLN A 155 16.72 -1.68 -11.47
N ASN A 156 17.40 -2.32 -12.43
CA ASN A 156 18.77 -2.02 -12.83
C ASN A 156 19.74 -1.96 -11.62
N ILE A 157 19.64 -2.94 -10.73
CA ILE A 157 20.34 -2.92 -9.44
C ILE A 157 21.86 -2.97 -9.65
N ARG A 158 22.34 -3.78 -10.60
CA ARG A 158 23.78 -3.89 -10.89
C ARG A 158 24.42 -2.60 -11.42
N GLY A 159 23.64 -1.74 -12.04
CA GLY A 159 24.11 -0.45 -12.55
C GLY A 159 24.38 0.59 -11.50
N ASN A 160 24.01 0.32 -10.23
CA ASN A 160 24.15 1.27 -9.14
C ASN A 160 24.51 0.54 -7.84
N ALA A 161 25.74 0.69 -7.39
CA ALA A 161 26.28 -0.01 -6.20
C ALA A 161 25.53 0.33 -4.89
N SER A 162 24.84 1.48 -4.82
CA SER A 162 24.10 1.87 -3.61
C SER A 162 22.78 1.11 -3.44
N LYS A 163 22.21 0.51 -4.50
CA LYS A 163 20.93 -0.19 -4.43
C LYS A 163 21.00 -1.50 -3.64
N PRO A 164 22.01 -2.38 -3.84
CA PRO A 164 22.16 -3.56 -2.99
C PRO A 164 22.30 -3.19 -1.50
N ASP A 165 23.13 -2.20 -1.17
CA ASP A 165 23.31 -1.74 0.20
C ASP A 165 21.99 -1.24 0.82
N PHE A 166 21.20 -0.50 0.03
CA PHE A 166 19.89 -0.05 0.47
C PHE A 166 18.92 -1.22 0.74
N LEU A 167 18.92 -2.23 -0.12
CA LEU A 167 18.08 -3.42 0.09
C LEU A 167 18.47 -4.18 1.36
N GLU A 168 19.78 -4.28 1.67
CA GLU A 168 20.27 -4.87 2.92
C GLU A 168 19.84 -4.05 4.14
N ILE A 169 19.92 -2.72 4.07
CA ILE A 169 19.42 -1.82 5.13
C ILE A 169 17.93 -2.04 5.33
N MET A 170 17.14 -2.12 4.26
CA MET A 170 15.70 -2.34 4.36
C MET A 170 15.36 -3.72 4.93
N HIS A 171 16.18 -4.74 4.65
CA HIS A 171 16.03 -6.05 5.28
C HIS A 171 16.26 -5.98 6.79
N GLU A 172 17.33 -5.31 7.25
CA GLU A 172 17.58 -5.14 8.69
C GLU A 172 16.49 -4.31 9.37
N VAL A 173 16.02 -3.23 8.73
CA VAL A 173 14.89 -2.44 9.22
C VAL A 173 13.63 -3.30 9.35
N SER A 174 13.38 -4.18 8.38
CA SER A 174 12.22 -5.09 8.43
C SER A 174 12.26 -6.01 9.65
N ARG A 175 13.44 -6.52 9.99
CA ARG A 175 13.65 -7.38 11.16
C ARG A 175 13.51 -6.63 12.48
N LEU A 176 14.07 -5.44 12.55
CA LEU A 176 14.08 -4.63 13.80
C LEU A 176 12.70 -4.07 14.12
N LEU A 177 11.92 -3.70 13.13
CA LEU A 177 10.62 -3.04 13.29
C LEU A 177 9.42 -3.96 13.04
N ASP A 178 9.65 -5.23 12.70
CA ASP A 178 8.62 -6.19 12.28
C ASP A 178 7.74 -5.66 11.14
N ILE A 179 8.38 -4.99 10.17
CA ILE A 179 7.74 -4.46 8.97
C ILE A 179 8.09 -5.36 7.79
N LYS A 180 7.12 -5.74 6.97
CA LYS A 180 7.35 -6.55 5.77
C LYS A 180 7.65 -5.66 4.58
N VAL A 181 8.83 -5.84 3.97
CA VAL A 181 9.28 -5.06 2.81
C VAL A 181 8.88 -5.80 1.52
N LEU A 182 8.28 -5.06 0.59
CA LEU A 182 7.82 -5.55 -0.71
C LEU A 182 8.55 -4.82 -1.84
N ALA A 183 8.83 -5.54 -2.91
CA ALA A 183 9.36 -5.01 -4.17
C ALA A 183 8.34 -5.23 -5.29
N GLU A 184 8.20 -4.25 -6.20
CA GLU A 184 7.26 -4.35 -7.32
C GLU A 184 7.94 -4.15 -8.67
N ALA A 185 7.32 -4.71 -9.73
CA ALA A 185 7.76 -4.58 -11.12
C ALA A 185 9.22 -5.00 -11.35
N VAL A 186 9.65 -6.05 -10.68
CA VAL A 186 11.01 -6.61 -10.83
C VAL A 186 11.01 -7.57 -12.01
N THR A 187 11.22 -7.04 -13.23
CA THR A 187 11.06 -7.80 -14.47
C THR A 187 12.30 -8.59 -14.89
N ALA A 188 13.51 -8.05 -14.61
CA ALA A 188 14.76 -8.71 -14.93
C ALA A 188 15.07 -9.84 -13.94
N ASP A 189 15.51 -10.99 -14.47
CA ASP A 189 15.86 -12.16 -13.61
C ASP A 189 17.03 -11.87 -12.68
N GLU A 190 17.98 -11.05 -13.11
CA GLU A 190 19.13 -10.64 -12.29
C GLU A 190 18.70 -9.79 -11.10
N ASP A 191 17.83 -8.79 -11.35
CA ASP A 191 17.28 -7.94 -10.29
C ASP A 191 16.42 -8.77 -9.34
N PHE A 192 15.60 -9.69 -9.86
CA PHE A 192 14.80 -10.61 -9.05
C PHE A 192 15.65 -11.45 -8.11
N ASN A 193 16.75 -12.01 -8.61
CA ASN A 193 17.66 -12.80 -7.79
C ASN A 193 18.32 -11.95 -6.70
N THR A 194 18.74 -10.72 -7.03
CA THR A 194 19.34 -9.79 -6.07
C THR A 194 18.36 -9.40 -4.97
N VAL A 195 17.14 -9.00 -5.32
CA VAL A 195 16.07 -8.64 -4.37
C VAL A 195 15.72 -9.83 -3.46
N LYS A 196 15.65 -11.03 -4.03
CA LYS A 196 15.39 -12.26 -3.28
C LYS A 196 16.53 -12.60 -2.31
N GLN A 197 17.80 -12.47 -2.74
CA GLN A 197 18.96 -12.71 -1.89
C GLN A 197 19.07 -11.70 -0.75
N ALA A 198 18.66 -10.45 -0.96
CA ALA A 198 18.55 -9.44 0.08
C ALA A 198 17.46 -9.73 1.14
N GLY A 199 16.67 -10.80 0.99
CA GLY A 199 15.67 -11.21 1.99
C GLY A 199 14.39 -10.39 1.97
N ILE A 200 14.07 -9.72 0.86
CA ILE A 200 12.81 -8.97 0.68
C ILE A 200 11.63 -9.93 0.76
N TYR A 201 10.62 -9.58 1.56
CA TYR A 201 9.52 -10.45 1.94
C TYR A 201 8.60 -10.87 0.77
N GLY A 202 8.30 -9.94 -0.12
CA GLY A 202 7.44 -10.20 -1.27
C GLY A 202 7.92 -9.46 -2.52
N ILE A 203 7.85 -10.14 -3.67
CA ILE A 203 8.32 -9.60 -4.94
C ILE A 203 7.22 -9.81 -5.98
N SER A 204 6.85 -8.74 -6.72
CA SER A 204 6.03 -8.83 -7.91
C SER A 204 6.87 -8.60 -9.17
N ARG A 205 6.51 -9.32 -10.22
CA ARG A 205 7.08 -9.16 -11.57
C ARG A 205 6.17 -8.33 -12.46
#